data_95268e968e5d116195d706b73cd7947e
#
_entry.id   95268e968e5d116195d706b73cd7947e
#
_cell.length_a   1.000
_cell.length_b   1.000
_cell.length_c   1.000
_cell.angle_alpha   90.00
_cell.angle_beta   90.00
_cell.angle_gamma   90.00
#
_symmetry.space_group_name_H-M   'P 1'
#
loop_
_entity.id
_entity.type
_entity.pdbx_description
1 polymer ?
#
loop_
_entity_poly.entity_id
_entity_poly.type
_entity_poly.pdbx_seq_one_letter_code
_entity_poly.pdbx_strand_id
1 'polypeptide(L)'
;MPTANVETLQRYYELLNESGEPPLELFHPQMETHMFEGSPISGPYYGPEGLEQWCRDTFDVIDSWRLELDEVITGDDPDVIVALQRFVGRMRHTDLPVNFPLPVLVRFRDGLIVRFEGFRHSDEALEAAGLTDPRRTT
;
A
#
# COMPACT_ATOMS: atom_id res chain seq x y z
N MET A 1 14.14 -3.31 16.28
CA MET A 1 14.06 -1.84 16.05
C MET A 1 13.49 -1.58 14.67
N PRO A 2 12.52 -0.68 14.55
CA PRO A 2 12.03 -0.31 13.22
C PRO A 2 13.12 0.41 12.43
N THR A 3 13.21 0.12 11.16
CA THR A 3 14.13 0.81 10.27
C THR A 3 13.55 2.19 9.89
N ALA A 4 14.40 3.06 9.33
CA ALA A 4 13.94 4.35 8.83
C ALA A 4 12.84 4.18 7.77
N ASN A 5 12.92 3.13 6.94
CA ASN A 5 11.91 2.86 5.92
C ASN A 5 10.58 2.43 6.54
N VAL A 6 10.61 1.64 7.62
CA VAL A 6 9.37 1.28 8.34
C VAL A 6 8.71 2.53 8.91
N GLU A 7 9.49 3.43 9.49
CA GLU A 7 8.98 4.69 10.03
C GLU A 7 8.36 5.55 8.93
N THR A 8 9.02 5.63 7.76
CA THR A 8 8.49 6.36 6.61
C THR A 8 7.15 5.77 6.16
N LEU A 9 7.05 4.45 6.11
CA LEU A 9 5.82 3.78 5.72
C LEU A 9 4.69 4.05 6.72
N GLN A 10 4.98 3.98 8.03
CA GLN A 10 4.00 4.28 9.06
C GLN A 10 3.49 5.71 8.95
N ARG A 11 4.41 6.65 8.69
CA ARG A 11 4.06 8.05 8.49
C ARG A 11 3.17 8.24 7.27
N TYR A 12 3.41 7.47 6.20
CA TYR A 12 2.56 7.49 5.02
C TYR A 12 1.11 7.14 5.39
N TYR A 13 0.89 6.06 6.14
CA TYR A 13 -0.46 5.68 6.54
C TYR A 13 -1.13 6.74 7.42
N GLU A 14 -0.39 7.29 8.37
CA GLU A 14 -0.92 8.32 9.25
C GLU A 14 -1.38 9.55 8.47
N LEU A 15 -0.53 10.05 7.59
CA LEU A 15 -0.81 11.26 6.82
C LEU A 15 -1.92 11.03 5.79
N LEU A 16 -1.90 9.88 5.12
CA LEU A 16 -2.94 9.55 4.15
C LEU A 16 -4.31 9.44 4.83
N ASN A 17 -4.39 8.74 5.95
CA ASN A 17 -5.66 8.55 6.65
C ASN A 17 -6.19 9.83 7.29
N GLU A 18 -5.29 10.73 7.66
CA GLU A 18 -5.66 12.01 8.26
C GLU A 18 -6.23 12.99 7.24
N SER A 19 -5.57 13.11 6.08
CA SER A 19 -5.93 14.13 5.08
C SER A 19 -6.69 13.59 3.88
N GLY A 20 -6.63 12.29 3.62
CA GLY A 20 -7.19 11.69 2.40
C GLY A 20 -6.30 11.91 1.18
N GLU A 21 -5.13 12.51 1.37
CA GLU A 21 -4.20 12.80 0.27
C GLU A 21 -2.84 12.16 0.55
N PRO A 22 -2.17 11.63 -0.48
CA PRO A 22 -0.86 11.02 -0.28
C PRO A 22 0.19 12.08 0.05
N PRO A 23 1.07 11.82 1.02
CA PRO A 23 2.16 12.74 1.37
C PRO A 23 3.29 12.65 0.34
N LEU A 24 3.24 13.52 -0.69
CA LEU A 24 4.12 13.41 -1.85
C LEU A 24 5.60 13.49 -1.52
N GLU A 25 5.98 14.13 -0.42
CA GLU A 25 7.37 14.24 0.00
C GLU A 25 8.00 12.91 0.40
N LEU A 26 7.19 11.87 0.62
CA LEU A 26 7.69 10.55 0.96
C LEU A 26 7.97 9.67 -0.26
N PHE A 27 7.66 10.17 -1.46
CA PHE A 27 7.73 9.36 -2.68
C PHE A 27 8.86 9.77 -3.60
N HIS A 28 9.49 8.75 -4.21
CA HIS A 28 10.48 8.97 -5.23
C HIS A 28 9.81 9.49 -6.49
N PRO A 29 10.45 10.42 -7.25
CA PRO A 29 9.86 10.94 -8.50
C PRO A 29 9.52 9.87 -9.53
N GLN A 30 10.20 8.73 -9.50
CA GLN A 30 9.98 7.63 -10.44
C GLN A 30 9.13 6.51 -9.86
N MET A 31 8.37 6.77 -8.82
CA MET A 31 7.57 5.73 -8.21
C MET A 31 6.50 5.19 -9.15
N GLU A 32 6.13 3.92 -8.92
CA GLU A 32 5.05 3.26 -9.65
C GLU A 32 4.11 2.59 -8.67
N THR A 33 2.82 2.60 -9.01
CA THR A 33 1.79 1.93 -8.23
C THR A 33 1.11 0.90 -9.13
N HIS A 34 1.15 -0.35 -8.71
CA HIS A 34 0.54 -1.48 -9.42
C HIS A 34 -0.36 -2.24 -8.48
N MET A 35 -1.59 -2.53 -8.91
CA MET A 35 -2.51 -3.37 -8.14
C MET A 35 -2.64 -4.73 -8.83
N PHE A 36 -3.22 -5.70 -8.12
CA PHE A 36 -3.41 -7.04 -8.66
C PHE A 36 -4.36 -7.01 -9.87
N GLU A 37 -4.16 -7.96 -10.78
CA GLU A 37 -5.03 -8.11 -11.94
C GLU A 37 -6.46 -8.40 -11.49
N GLY A 38 -7.41 -7.73 -12.09
CA GLY A 38 -8.81 -7.85 -11.73
C GLY A 38 -9.29 -6.80 -10.73
N SER A 39 -8.37 -5.98 -10.17
CA SER A 39 -8.76 -4.85 -9.35
C SER A 39 -9.44 -3.80 -10.23
N PRO A 40 -10.56 -3.19 -9.77
CA PRO A 40 -11.21 -2.12 -10.53
C PRO A 40 -10.31 -0.90 -10.71
N ILE A 41 -9.28 -0.75 -9.90
CA ILE A 41 -8.32 0.34 -9.95
C ILE A 41 -6.92 -0.26 -9.99
N SER A 42 -6.61 -0.91 -11.10
CA SER A 42 -5.38 -1.71 -11.22
C SER A 42 -4.14 -0.92 -11.64
N GLY A 43 -4.32 0.18 -12.33
CA GLY A 43 -3.21 0.96 -12.87
C GLY A 43 -2.61 0.33 -14.11
N PRO A 44 -1.31 0.47 -14.36
CA PRO A 44 -0.34 1.10 -13.46
C PRO A 44 -0.45 2.63 -13.41
N TYR A 45 0.01 3.20 -12.31
CA TYR A 45 0.08 4.64 -12.12
C TYR A 45 1.55 5.03 -11.93
N TYR A 46 1.97 6.11 -12.57
CA TYR A 46 3.37 6.50 -12.58
C TYR A 46 3.59 7.83 -11.89
N GLY A 47 4.65 7.89 -11.08
CA GLY A 47 5.05 9.08 -10.35
C GLY A 47 4.14 9.38 -9.14
N PRO A 48 4.50 10.39 -8.34
CA PRO A 48 3.65 10.82 -7.22
C PRO A 48 2.28 11.30 -7.69
N GLU A 49 2.20 11.96 -8.86
CA GLU A 49 0.92 12.37 -9.44
C GLU A 49 0.05 11.17 -9.79
N GLY A 50 0.67 10.04 -10.16
CA GLY A 50 -0.05 8.79 -10.41
C GLY A 50 -0.72 8.29 -9.16
N LEU A 51 -0.05 8.39 -8.02
CA LEU A 51 -0.66 7.98 -6.75
C LEU A 51 -1.82 8.90 -6.37
N GLU A 52 -1.71 10.21 -6.63
CA GLU A 52 -2.81 11.12 -6.44
C GLU A 52 -4.01 10.72 -7.32
N GLN A 53 -3.74 10.31 -8.56
CA GLN A 53 -4.80 9.84 -9.46
C GLN A 53 -5.43 8.56 -8.94
N TRP A 54 -4.64 7.63 -8.41
CA TRP A 54 -5.16 6.41 -7.79
C TRP A 54 -6.11 6.75 -6.65
N CYS A 55 -5.74 7.72 -5.83
CA CYS A 55 -6.59 8.15 -4.72
C CYS A 55 -7.90 8.76 -5.22
N ARG A 56 -7.84 9.60 -6.27
CA ARG A 56 -9.04 10.19 -6.85
C ARG A 56 -9.95 9.14 -7.47
N ASP A 57 -9.37 8.20 -8.23
CA ASP A 57 -10.15 7.13 -8.87
C ASP A 57 -10.82 6.26 -7.81
N THR A 58 -10.11 5.98 -6.72
CA THR A 58 -10.66 5.23 -5.60
C THR A 58 -11.81 5.98 -4.95
N PHE A 59 -11.66 7.28 -4.77
CA PHE A 59 -12.67 8.12 -4.13
C PHE A 59 -13.96 8.19 -4.97
N ASP A 60 -13.85 8.10 -6.30
CA ASP A 60 -15.02 8.09 -7.17
C ASP A 60 -15.88 6.85 -6.97
N VAL A 61 -15.29 5.75 -6.52
CA VAL A 61 -16.00 4.47 -6.34
C VAL A 61 -16.34 4.22 -4.88
N ILE A 62 -15.43 4.59 -3.97
CA ILE A 62 -15.53 4.26 -2.55
C ILE A 62 -15.43 5.52 -1.71
N ASP A 63 -16.46 5.75 -0.90
CA ASP A 63 -16.51 6.92 -0.02
C ASP A 63 -15.91 6.57 1.35
N SER A 64 -15.39 7.59 2.03
CA SER A 64 -14.86 7.45 3.40
C SER A 64 -13.86 6.32 3.58
N TRP A 65 -13.01 6.09 2.57
CA TRP A 65 -12.04 5.01 2.62
C TRP A 65 -10.80 5.39 3.45
N ARG A 66 -10.18 4.36 4.00
CA ARG A 66 -8.89 4.48 4.66
C ARG A 66 -8.13 3.15 4.54
N LEU A 67 -6.83 3.20 4.76
CA LEU A 67 -5.99 2.02 4.78
C LEU A 67 -5.57 1.75 6.23
N GLU A 68 -5.93 0.57 6.74
CA GLU A 68 -5.54 0.16 8.08
C GLU A 68 -4.35 -0.77 8.00
N LEU A 69 -3.23 -0.37 8.60
CA LEU A 69 -2.02 -1.17 8.62
C LEU A 69 -2.09 -2.14 9.80
N ASP A 70 -2.15 -3.43 9.50
CA ASP A 70 -2.21 -4.48 10.53
C ASP A 70 -0.82 -4.96 10.94
N GLU A 71 0.09 -5.15 9.97
CA GLU A 71 1.39 -5.71 10.26
C GLU A 71 2.39 -5.34 9.18
N VAL A 72 3.66 -5.20 9.57
CA VAL A 72 4.77 -4.95 8.65
C VAL A 72 5.73 -6.13 8.74
N ILE A 73 6.07 -6.70 7.60
CA ILE A 73 6.99 -7.83 7.52
C ILE A 73 8.24 -7.38 6.77
N THR A 74 9.39 -7.55 7.41
CA THR A 74 10.69 -7.16 6.86
C THR A 74 11.62 -8.36 6.82
N GLY A 75 12.65 -8.26 5.98
CA GLY A 75 13.72 -9.24 5.88
C GLY A 75 15.08 -8.57 5.96
N ASP A 76 16.07 -9.18 5.31
CA ASP A 76 17.44 -8.68 5.34
C ASP A 76 17.64 -7.40 4.52
N ASP A 77 16.82 -7.21 3.50
CA ASP A 77 16.87 -6.01 2.66
C ASP A 77 15.96 -4.93 3.23
N PRO A 78 16.51 -3.84 3.78
CA PRO A 78 15.68 -2.78 4.36
C PRO A 78 14.85 -2.02 3.33
N ASP A 79 15.17 -2.15 2.05
CA ASP A 79 14.45 -1.47 0.97
C ASP A 79 13.25 -2.25 0.47
N VAL A 80 12.96 -3.41 1.05
CA VAL A 80 11.81 -4.25 0.67
C VAL A 80 10.98 -4.56 1.92
N ILE A 81 9.73 -4.14 1.90
CA ILE A 81 8.80 -4.34 3.02
C ILE A 81 7.49 -4.89 2.48
N VAL A 82 6.87 -5.82 3.20
CA VAL A 82 5.49 -6.22 2.93
C VAL A 82 4.60 -5.62 4.01
N ALA A 83 3.61 -4.85 3.59
CA ALA A 83 2.62 -4.27 4.48
C ALA A 83 1.33 -5.07 4.38
N LEU A 84 0.90 -5.65 5.48
CA LEU A 84 -0.39 -6.33 5.56
C LEU A 84 -1.39 -5.28 6.02
N GLN A 85 -2.19 -4.82 5.07
CA GLN A 85 -3.13 -3.73 5.30
C GLN A 85 -4.52 -4.16 4.87
N ARG A 86 -5.53 -3.42 5.33
CA ARG A 86 -6.91 -3.59 4.91
C ARG A 86 -7.43 -2.30 4.32
N PHE A 87 -8.20 -2.44 3.24
CA PHE A 87 -8.92 -1.34 2.65
C PHE A 87 -10.31 -1.30 3.28
N VAL A 88 -10.65 -0.18 3.91
CA VAL A 88 -11.90 -0.01 4.63
C VAL A 88 -12.62 1.24 4.12
N GLY A 89 -13.91 1.12 3.84
CA GLY A 89 -14.70 2.26 3.37
C GLY A 89 -16.13 1.85 3.09
N ARG A 90 -16.80 2.64 2.24
CA ARG A 90 -18.17 2.37 1.80
C ARG A 90 -18.31 2.63 0.32
N MET A 91 -19.04 1.76 -0.37
CA MET A 91 -19.35 1.98 -1.79
C MET A 91 -20.21 3.23 -1.92
N ARG A 92 -19.80 4.14 -2.82
CA ARG A 92 -20.44 5.45 -2.95
C ARG A 92 -21.91 5.38 -3.34
N HIS A 93 -22.24 4.46 -4.27
CA HIS A 93 -23.60 4.43 -4.83
C HIS A 93 -24.57 3.49 -4.11
N THR A 94 -24.07 2.55 -3.33
CA THR A 94 -24.89 1.55 -2.64
C THR A 94 -24.79 1.62 -1.12
N ASP A 95 -23.84 2.40 -0.61
CA ASP A 95 -23.52 2.53 0.81
C ASP A 95 -23.15 1.20 1.48
N LEU A 96 -22.76 0.22 0.68
CA LEU A 96 -22.30 -1.07 1.21
C LEU A 96 -20.92 -0.94 1.84
N PRO A 97 -20.69 -1.56 3.01
CA PRO A 97 -19.39 -1.51 3.64
C PRO A 97 -18.34 -2.29 2.82
N VAL A 98 -17.13 -1.75 2.79
CA VAL A 98 -15.99 -2.37 2.14
C VAL A 98 -14.94 -2.62 3.22
N ASN A 99 -14.47 -3.85 3.32
CA ASN A 99 -13.40 -4.21 4.24
C ASN A 99 -12.74 -5.48 3.70
N PHE A 100 -11.58 -5.31 3.07
CA PHE A 100 -10.87 -6.46 2.52
C PHE A 100 -9.36 -6.28 2.71
N PRO A 101 -8.62 -7.41 2.84
CA PRO A 101 -7.17 -7.34 2.93
C PRO A 101 -6.58 -6.92 1.59
N LEU A 102 -5.56 -6.06 1.65
CA LEU A 102 -4.83 -5.61 0.47
C LEU A 102 -3.34 -5.65 0.80
N PRO A 103 -2.71 -6.83 0.76
CA PRO A 103 -1.27 -6.93 1.01
C PRO A 103 -0.49 -6.16 -0.05
N VAL A 104 0.51 -5.40 0.36
CA VAL A 104 1.29 -4.56 -0.54
C VAL A 104 2.77 -4.80 -0.33
N LEU A 105 3.48 -5.02 -1.43
CA LEU A 105 4.93 -4.98 -1.44
C LEU A 105 5.34 -3.53 -1.65
N VAL A 106 6.21 -3.03 -0.78
CA VAL A 106 6.69 -1.65 -0.83
C VAL A 106 8.20 -1.68 -1.03
N ARG A 107 8.67 -1.00 -2.07
CA ARG A 107 10.10 -0.86 -2.34
C ARG A 107 10.52 0.58 -2.11
N PHE A 108 11.73 0.74 -1.59
CA PHE A 108 12.33 2.04 -1.28
C PHE A 108 13.58 2.26 -2.10
N ARG A 109 13.87 3.52 -2.39
CA ARG A 109 15.13 3.96 -3.00
C ARG A 109 15.52 5.29 -2.38
N ASP A 110 16.73 5.35 -1.82
CA ASP A 110 17.23 6.56 -1.16
C ASP A 110 16.30 7.07 -0.05
N GLY A 111 15.67 6.14 0.67
CA GLY A 111 14.75 6.48 1.75
C GLY A 111 13.36 6.91 1.32
N LEU A 112 13.07 6.88 0.02
CA LEU A 112 11.78 7.27 -0.54
C LEU A 112 11.06 6.05 -1.09
N ILE A 113 9.73 6.08 -1.05
CA ILE A 113 8.92 4.98 -1.59
C ILE A 113 8.95 5.07 -3.11
N VAL A 114 9.42 3.99 -3.77
CA VAL A 114 9.58 3.95 -5.23
C VAL A 114 8.61 2.99 -5.90
N ARG A 115 7.96 2.10 -5.15
CA ARG A 115 7.00 1.17 -5.74
C ARG A 115 6.01 0.65 -4.70
N PHE A 116 4.74 0.65 -5.09
CA PHE A 116 3.67 -0.08 -4.41
C PHE A 116 3.18 -1.16 -5.36
N GLU A 117 3.06 -2.38 -4.88
CA GLU A 117 2.53 -3.49 -5.66
C GLU A 117 1.53 -4.25 -4.80
N GLY A 118 0.25 -4.16 -5.15
CA GLY A 118 -0.83 -4.79 -4.41
C GLY A 118 -1.09 -6.21 -4.86
N PHE A 119 -1.48 -7.07 -3.92
CA PHE A 119 -1.76 -8.48 -4.16
C PHE A 119 -3.10 -8.84 -3.52
N ARG A 120 -3.70 -9.93 -3.98
CA ARG A 120 -4.94 -10.46 -3.39
C ARG A 120 -4.66 -11.20 -2.09
N HIS A 121 -3.50 -11.89 -2.04
CA HIS A 121 -3.16 -12.76 -0.93
C HIS A 121 -1.78 -12.42 -0.38
N SER A 122 -1.64 -12.48 0.94
CA SER A 122 -0.38 -12.18 1.60
C SER A 122 0.75 -13.09 1.15
N ASP A 123 0.44 -14.36 0.85
CA ASP A 123 1.44 -15.33 0.37
C ASP A 123 2.11 -14.85 -0.92
N GLU A 124 1.33 -14.30 -1.83
CA GLU A 124 1.83 -13.79 -3.10
C GLU A 124 2.77 -12.60 -2.89
N ALA A 125 2.39 -11.69 -1.99
CA ALA A 125 3.22 -10.52 -1.67
C ALA A 125 4.54 -10.93 -1.05
N LEU A 126 4.50 -11.88 -0.11
CA LEU A 126 5.70 -12.38 0.56
C LEU A 126 6.61 -13.11 -0.41
N GLU A 127 6.07 -13.94 -1.28
CA GLU A 127 6.85 -14.64 -2.30
C GLU A 127 7.54 -13.65 -3.24
N ALA A 128 6.81 -12.64 -3.71
CA ALA A 128 7.37 -11.60 -4.59
C ALA A 128 8.48 -10.81 -3.91
N ALA A 129 8.41 -10.65 -2.59
CA ALA A 129 9.41 -9.94 -1.81
C ALA A 129 10.58 -10.83 -1.38
N GLY A 130 10.46 -12.15 -1.57
CA GLY A 130 11.47 -13.10 -1.09
C GLY A 130 11.46 -13.27 0.42
N LEU A 131 10.30 -13.07 1.05
CA LEU A 131 10.15 -13.12 2.50
C LEU A 131 9.34 -14.33 2.94
N THR A 132 9.53 -14.74 4.20
CA THR A 132 8.77 -15.80 4.82
C THR A 132 7.83 -15.19 5.86
N ASP A 133 6.57 -15.64 5.88
CA ASP A 133 5.61 -15.18 6.86
C ASP A 133 6.02 -15.68 8.26
N PRO A 134 6.36 -14.77 9.20
CA PRO A 134 6.77 -15.18 10.54
C PRO A 134 5.65 -15.83 11.34
N ARG A 135 4.41 -15.72 10.89
CA ARG A 135 3.26 -16.37 11.55
C ARG A 135 3.11 -17.83 11.14
N ARG A 136 3.81 -18.27 10.09
CA ARG A 136 3.77 -19.66 9.67
C ARG A 136 4.72 -20.51 10.52
N THR A 137 4.19 -21.56 11.09
CA THR A 137 4.99 -22.57 11.76
C THR A 137 5.28 -23.67 10.75
N THR A 138 6.54 -24.00 10.61
CA THR A 138 6.96 -25.11 9.75
C THR A 138 6.94 -26.41 10.53
#